data_1e77b345eb91db0a6cfe4e527873d8de
#
_entry.id   1e77b345eb91db0a6cfe4e527873d8de
#
_cell.length_a   1.000
_cell.length_b   1.000
_cell.length_c   1.000
_cell.angle_alpha   90.00
_cell.angle_beta   90.00
_cell.angle_gamma   90.00
#
_symmetry.space_group_name_H-M   'P 1'
#
loop_
_entity.id
_entity.type
_entity.pdbx_description
1 polymer ?
#
loop_
_entity_poly.entity_id
_entity_poly.type
_entity_poly.pdbx_seq_one_letter_code
_entity_poly.pdbx_strand_id
1 'polypeptide(L)'
;MGRHVNEVVSSRFGKTILELGGNNCIIVDETADMDMVVPAIVFGAVGTAGQRCTSTRRVIIHEDVFDELTDRIISAYKQVQIGDPLSDGTLMGPLVLSLIHISEPTRPY
;
A
#
# COMPACT_ATOMS: atom_id res chain seq x y z
N MET A 1 1.11 -17.66 -6.84
CA MET A 1 0.62 -17.42 -8.24
C MET A 1 1.78 -17.44 -9.25
N GLY A 2 2.78 -16.55 -9.17
CA GLY A 2 3.85 -16.44 -10.19
C GLY A 2 4.60 -17.74 -10.50
N ARG A 3 4.96 -18.54 -9.48
CA ARG A 3 5.58 -19.86 -9.69
C ARG A 3 4.71 -20.76 -10.57
N HIS A 4 3.43 -20.87 -10.24
CA HIS A 4 2.50 -21.71 -11.00
C HIS A 4 2.35 -21.25 -12.45
N VAL A 5 2.25 -19.93 -12.68
CA VAL A 5 2.22 -19.38 -14.04
C VAL A 5 3.49 -19.74 -14.80
N ASN A 6 4.65 -19.58 -14.16
CA ASN A 6 5.93 -19.92 -14.80
C ASN A 6 6.03 -21.41 -15.14
N GLU A 7 5.61 -22.30 -14.27
CA GLU A 7 5.59 -23.75 -14.50
C GLU A 7 4.71 -24.11 -15.70
N VAL A 8 3.48 -23.59 -15.77
CA VAL A 8 2.54 -23.85 -16.86
C VAL A 8 3.05 -23.29 -18.19
N VAL A 9 3.61 -22.09 -18.19
CA VAL A 9 4.12 -21.46 -19.42
C VAL A 9 5.39 -22.16 -19.92
N SER A 10 6.30 -22.52 -19.00
CA SER A 10 7.54 -23.23 -19.35
C SER A 10 7.29 -24.63 -19.90
N SER A 11 6.23 -25.32 -19.47
CA SER A 11 5.89 -26.64 -19.99
C SER A 11 5.58 -26.67 -21.49
N ARG A 12 5.25 -25.52 -22.07
CA ARG A 12 5.03 -25.33 -23.51
C ARG A 12 6.12 -24.49 -24.18
N PHE A 13 7.31 -24.39 -23.59
CA PHE A 13 8.45 -23.59 -24.06
C PHE A 13 8.14 -22.08 -24.21
N GLY A 14 7.11 -21.56 -23.50
CA GLY A 14 6.79 -20.14 -23.47
C GLY A 14 7.76 -19.34 -22.60
N LYS A 15 7.68 -18.01 -22.74
CA LYS A 15 8.43 -17.06 -21.92
C LYS A 15 7.46 -16.31 -20.99
N THR A 16 7.90 -16.01 -19.77
CA THR A 16 7.15 -15.21 -18.79
C THR A 16 7.91 -13.96 -18.41
N ILE A 17 7.16 -12.87 -18.20
CA ILE A 17 7.60 -11.71 -17.43
C ILE A 17 6.72 -11.70 -16.19
N LEU A 18 7.33 -11.80 -15.00
CA LEU A 18 6.61 -11.93 -13.74
C LEU A 18 6.79 -10.66 -12.90
N GLU A 19 5.73 -9.85 -12.87
CA GLU A 19 5.60 -8.71 -11.97
C GLU A 19 4.77 -9.15 -10.75
N LEU A 20 5.41 -9.20 -9.58
CA LEU A 20 4.85 -9.81 -8.38
C LEU A 20 4.72 -8.77 -7.25
N GLY A 21 4.21 -9.22 -6.10
CA GLY A 21 4.03 -8.37 -4.93
C GLY A 21 5.34 -7.98 -4.23
N GLY A 22 5.23 -7.02 -3.32
CA GLY A 22 6.32 -6.57 -2.46
C GLY A 22 5.83 -6.27 -1.05
N ASN A 23 6.79 -6.01 -0.15
CA ASN A 23 6.53 -5.55 1.21
C ASN A 23 7.33 -4.25 1.45
N ASN A 24 6.94 -3.21 0.74
CA ASN A 24 7.67 -1.96 0.64
C ASN A 24 7.60 -1.15 1.93
N CYS A 25 8.66 -0.39 2.21
CA CYS A 25 8.71 0.52 3.35
C CYS A 25 9.19 1.92 2.96
N ILE A 26 8.83 2.88 3.80
CA ILE A 26 9.42 4.22 3.84
C ILE A 26 10.19 4.32 5.14
N ILE A 27 11.42 4.84 5.07
CA ILE A 27 12.26 5.13 6.24
C ILE A 27 12.25 6.64 6.43
N VAL A 28 11.95 7.08 7.64
CA VAL A 28 11.86 8.50 8.01
C VAL A 28 12.83 8.74 9.17
N ASP A 29 13.87 9.51 8.92
CA ASP A 29 14.80 9.95 9.95
C ASP A 29 14.45 11.36 10.48
N GLU A 30 15.18 11.84 11.48
CA GLU A 30 14.91 13.10 12.16
C GLU A 30 15.08 14.33 11.26
N THR A 31 15.77 14.20 10.12
CA THR A 31 16.01 15.31 9.17
C THR A 31 14.99 15.36 8.04
N ALA A 32 14.04 14.43 8.02
CA ALA A 32 13.08 14.31 6.94
C ALA A 32 12.10 15.49 6.88
N ASP A 33 11.81 15.95 5.67
CA ASP A 33 10.79 16.98 5.43
C ASP A 33 9.38 16.37 5.58
N MET A 34 8.70 16.71 6.67
CA MET A 34 7.37 16.19 6.99
C MET A 34 6.31 16.57 5.96
N ASP A 35 6.45 17.72 5.30
CA ASP A 35 5.49 18.16 4.28
C ASP A 35 5.61 17.35 2.98
N MET A 36 6.74 16.71 2.75
CA MET A 36 6.93 15.71 1.70
C MET A 36 6.59 14.29 2.16
N VAL A 37 6.97 13.92 3.38
CA VAL A 37 6.83 12.56 3.91
C VAL A 37 5.36 12.17 4.07
N VAL A 38 4.53 13.03 4.66
CA VAL A 38 3.12 12.71 4.92
C VAL A 38 2.34 12.42 3.64
N PRO A 39 2.37 13.28 2.60
CA PRO A 39 1.72 12.97 1.32
C PRO A 39 2.27 11.72 0.64
N ALA A 40 3.59 11.47 0.71
CA ALA A 40 4.19 10.28 0.12
C ALA A 40 3.72 8.98 0.78
N ILE A 41 3.62 8.96 2.12
CA ILE A 41 3.08 7.82 2.87
C ILE A 41 1.62 7.60 2.51
N VAL A 42 0.79 8.63 2.56
CA VAL A 42 -0.64 8.53 2.27
C VAL A 42 -0.87 8.06 0.84
N PHE A 43 -0.23 8.66 -0.14
CA PHE A 43 -0.34 8.25 -1.54
C PHE A 43 0.14 6.81 -1.75
N GLY A 44 1.26 6.44 -1.16
CA GLY A 44 1.85 5.10 -1.29
C GLY A 44 0.99 4.01 -0.63
N ALA A 45 0.32 4.32 0.48
CA ALA A 45 -0.48 3.36 1.23
C ALA A 45 -1.94 3.29 0.77
N VAL A 46 -2.59 4.45 0.52
CA VAL A 46 -4.01 4.55 0.20
C VAL A 46 -4.28 4.40 -1.29
N GLY A 47 -3.34 4.82 -2.13
CA GLY A 47 -3.48 4.76 -3.59
C GLY A 47 -3.91 3.37 -4.06
N THR A 48 -4.97 3.29 -4.87
CA THR A 48 -5.58 2.04 -5.35
C THR A 48 -5.98 1.11 -4.20
N ALA A 49 -6.43 1.67 -3.07
CA ALA A 49 -6.79 0.95 -1.85
C ALA A 49 -5.68 0.00 -1.34
N GLY A 50 -4.40 0.40 -1.50
CA GLY A 50 -3.24 -0.41 -1.10
C GLY A 50 -2.99 -1.65 -1.95
N GLN A 51 -3.57 -1.75 -3.13
CA GLN A 51 -3.54 -2.95 -3.99
C GLN A 51 -2.51 -2.86 -5.12
N ARG A 52 -1.37 -2.19 -4.89
CA ARG A 52 -0.24 -2.17 -5.84
C ARG A 52 0.94 -2.98 -5.32
N CYS A 53 1.77 -3.50 -6.24
CA CYS A 53 3.05 -4.12 -5.90
C CYS A 53 3.98 -3.16 -5.13
N THR A 54 3.82 -1.84 -5.36
CA THR A 54 4.58 -0.76 -4.74
C THR A 54 3.90 -0.13 -3.54
N SER A 55 2.72 -0.61 -3.09
CA SER A 55 2.04 -0.05 -1.91
C SER A 55 2.93 -0.03 -0.68
N THR A 56 2.95 1.09 0.02
CA THR A 56 3.65 1.22 1.29
C THR A 56 2.98 0.35 2.34
N ARG A 57 3.72 -0.62 2.87
CA ARG A 57 3.23 -1.57 3.88
C ARG A 57 3.74 -1.25 5.27
N ARG A 58 4.89 -0.60 5.35
CA ARG A 58 5.57 -0.30 6.60
C ARG A 58 6.16 1.11 6.52
N VAL A 59 6.16 1.78 7.67
CA VAL A 59 6.93 3.02 7.87
C VAL A 59 7.86 2.77 9.05
N ILE A 60 9.16 2.99 8.84
CA ILE A 60 10.18 2.89 9.88
C ILE A 60 10.55 4.33 10.23
N ILE A 61 10.29 4.73 11.47
CA ILE A 61 10.33 6.12 11.88
C ILE A 61 11.37 6.28 12.99
N HIS A 62 12.21 7.30 12.89
CA HIS A 62 13.11 7.68 13.97
C HIS A 62 12.30 8.13 15.20
N GLU A 63 12.77 7.80 16.40
CA GLU A 63 12.04 8.04 17.64
C GLU A 63 11.69 9.52 17.88
N ASP A 64 12.60 10.43 17.53
CA ASP A 64 12.41 11.87 17.74
C ASP A 64 11.28 12.49 16.93
N VAL A 65 10.88 11.86 15.82
CA VAL A 65 9.81 12.35 14.93
C VAL A 65 8.59 11.43 14.90
N PHE A 66 8.58 10.41 15.73
CA PHE A 66 7.54 9.37 15.71
C PHE A 66 6.15 9.92 16.02
N ASP A 67 6.03 10.67 17.12
CA ASP A 67 4.73 11.19 17.56
C ASP A 67 4.18 12.24 16.59
N GLU A 68 5.03 13.19 16.16
CA GLU A 68 4.64 14.21 15.20
C GLU A 68 4.16 13.59 13.89
N LEU A 69 4.93 12.66 13.33
CA LEU A 69 4.58 12.01 12.06
C LEU A 69 3.31 11.18 12.20
N THR A 70 3.14 10.46 13.30
CA THR A 70 1.95 9.64 13.56
C THR A 70 0.70 10.49 13.60
N ASP A 71 0.71 11.62 14.30
CA ASP A 71 -0.42 12.53 14.39
C ASP A 71 -0.77 13.14 13.03
N ARG A 72 0.24 13.53 12.26
CA ARG A 72 0.05 14.05 10.89
C ARG A 72 -0.55 13.00 9.95
N ILE A 73 -0.08 11.75 10.01
CA ILE A 73 -0.63 10.64 9.20
C ILE A 73 -2.09 10.36 9.57
N ILE A 74 -2.41 10.28 10.86
CA ILE A 74 -3.79 10.08 11.34
C ILE A 74 -4.70 11.20 10.82
N SER A 75 -4.24 12.45 10.89
CA SER A 75 -4.99 13.60 10.41
C SER A 75 -5.21 13.56 8.90
N ALA A 76 -4.20 13.15 8.13
CA ALA A 76 -4.29 13.00 6.69
C ALA A 76 -5.24 11.85 6.29
N TYR A 77 -5.19 10.71 6.98
CA TYR A 77 -6.09 9.58 6.72
C TYR A 77 -7.56 9.91 6.97
N LYS A 78 -7.88 10.76 7.96
CA LYS A 78 -9.26 11.22 8.20
C LYS A 78 -9.84 12.02 7.02
N GLN A 79 -9.00 12.55 6.14
CA GLN A 79 -9.43 13.31 4.98
C GLN A 79 -9.64 12.45 3.72
N VAL A 80 -9.25 11.17 3.76
CA VAL A 80 -9.40 10.25 2.64
C VAL A 80 -10.88 9.97 2.41
N GLN A 81 -11.39 10.39 1.26
CA GLN A 81 -12.76 10.11 0.85
C GLN A 81 -12.86 8.70 0.27
N ILE A 82 -13.55 7.83 0.99
CA ILE A 82 -13.81 6.44 0.57
C ILE A 82 -15.22 6.37 0.01
N GLY A 83 -15.37 5.80 -1.19
CA GLY A 83 -16.69 5.74 -1.80
C GLY A 83 -16.72 5.09 -3.18
N ASP A 84 -17.79 5.35 -3.91
CA ASP A 84 -17.95 4.92 -5.30
C ASP A 84 -16.86 5.57 -6.17
N PRO A 85 -16.04 4.75 -6.90
CA PRO A 85 -14.97 5.27 -7.73
C PRO A 85 -15.45 6.15 -8.90
N LEU A 86 -16.72 6.10 -9.25
CA LEU A 86 -17.32 6.94 -10.29
C LEU A 86 -17.87 8.26 -9.76
N SER A 87 -17.86 8.46 -8.45
CA SER A 87 -18.30 9.72 -7.83
C SER A 87 -17.15 10.71 -7.72
N ASP A 88 -17.43 11.98 -8.01
CA ASP A 88 -16.45 13.06 -7.88
C ASP A 88 -15.94 13.17 -6.43
N GLY A 89 -14.64 13.36 -6.28
CA GLY A 89 -13.97 13.52 -4.97
C GLY A 89 -13.62 12.22 -4.25
N THR A 90 -14.03 11.05 -4.76
CA THR A 90 -13.59 9.77 -4.19
C THR A 90 -12.10 9.56 -4.41
N LEU A 91 -11.35 9.36 -3.31
CA LEU A 91 -9.92 9.08 -3.35
C LEU A 91 -9.61 7.58 -3.28
N MET A 92 -10.44 6.82 -2.59
CA MET A 92 -10.25 5.39 -2.42
C MET A 92 -11.54 4.64 -2.73
N GLY A 93 -11.50 3.79 -3.75
CA GLY A 93 -12.59 2.91 -4.16
C GLY A 93 -12.56 1.56 -3.42
N PRO A 94 -13.34 0.57 -3.91
CA PRO A 94 -13.47 -0.73 -3.28
C PRO A 94 -12.21 -1.59 -3.44
N LEU A 95 -12.07 -2.59 -2.57
CA LEU A 95 -11.13 -3.70 -2.75
C LEU A 95 -11.64 -4.69 -3.80
N VAL A 96 -10.70 -5.38 -4.47
CA VAL A 96 -11.01 -6.34 -5.53
C VAL A 96 -11.77 -7.57 -5.02
N LEU A 97 -11.45 -8.02 -3.79
CA LEU A 97 -12.06 -9.19 -3.17
C LEU A 97 -12.59 -8.87 -1.78
N SER A 98 -13.82 -9.29 -1.51
CA SER A 98 -14.44 -9.17 -0.18
C SER A 98 -13.67 -9.90 0.93
N LEU A 99 -12.97 -10.97 0.61
CA LEU A 99 -12.15 -11.73 1.56
C LEU A 99 -11.03 -10.90 2.19
N ILE A 100 -10.54 -9.87 1.53
CA ILE A 100 -9.54 -8.95 2.08
C ILE A 100 -10.13 -8.18 3.28
N HIS A 101 -11.42 -7.86 3.25
CA HIS A 101 -12.10 -7.18 4.36
C HIS A 101 -12.28 -8.07 5.59
N ILE A 102 -12.33 -9.39 5.41
CA ILE A 102 -12.61 -10.36 6.47
C ILE A 102 -11.30 -10.88 7.10
N SER A 103 -10.23 -10.98 6.32
CA SER A 103 -9.00 -11.66 6.72
C SER A 103 -7.97 -10.76 7.39
N GLU A 104 -8.08 -9.47 7.24
CA GLU A 104 -7.19 -8.51 7.89
C GLU A 104 -7.82 -7.99 9.20
N PRO A 105 -7.07 -7.88 10.28
CA PRO A 105 -5.61 -8.05 10.46
C PRO A 105 -5.20 -9.46 10.94
N THR A 106 -6.07 -10.44 10.88
CA THR A 106 -5.88 -11.76 11.49
C THR A 106 -5.17 -12.78 10.60
N ARG A 107 -4.67 -12.38 9.44
CA ARG A 107 -3.97 -13.26 8.52
C ARG A 107 -2.62 -13.68 9.12
N PRO A 108 -2.39 -14.97 9.44
CA PRO A 108 -1.07 -15.45 9.84
C PRO A 108 -0.11 -15.35 8.63
N TYR A 109 1.07 -14.83 8.88
CA TYR A 109 2.16 -14.73 7.90
C TYR A 109 2.80 -16.09 7.62
#